data_9a69d7dab1d98e6a65a4c55ba9a76947
#
_entry.id   9a69d7dab1d98e6a65a4c55ba9a76947
#
_cell.length_a   1.000
_cell.length_b   1.000
_cell.length_c   1.000
_cell.angle_alpha   90.00
_cell.angle_beta   90.00
_cell.angle_gamma   90.00
#
_symmetry.space_group_name_H-M   'P 1'
#
loop_
_entity.id
_entity.type
_entity.pdbx_description
1 polymer ?
#
loop_
_entity_poly.entity_id
_entity_poly.type
_entity_poly.pdbx_seq_one_letter_code
_entity_poly.pdbx_strand_id
1 'polypeptide(L)'
;SSDLPNAFADYKFDIQQFKNIFNNYKFFNGRPLTKSMITWWAYNSDDQELMSLETVIEIEHIYARNRFEKEHSLTSKEIVESLGNKAILEKRINIRASDYRFEDKKKYYNGYETPRGPKAGTKIRELTNLAASNTDFKESDIEARYNSILNSFVDYLKSNELIK
;
A
#
# COMPACT_ATOMS: atom_id res chain seq x y z
N SER A 1 37.43 -8.16 -14.75
CA SER A 1 36.04 -8.33 -14.29
C SER A 1 35.83 -8.11 -12.78
N SER A 2 36.89 -7.75 -12.04
CA SER A 2 36.83 -7.42 -10.61
C SER A 2 36.42 -5.95 -10.33
N ASP A 3 36.33 -5.13 -11.35
CA ASP A 3 36.14 -3.68 -11.18
C ASP A 3 34.67 -3.24 -11.16
N LEU A 4 33.73 -4.08 -11.66
CA LEU A 4 32.30 -3.75 -11.68
C LEU A 4 31.68 -3.54 -10.29
N PRO A 5 31.92 -4.40 -9.28
CA PRO A 5 31.42 -4.16 -7.92
C PRO A 5 31.99 -2.89 -7.31
N ASN A 6 33.26 -2.56 -7.57
CA ASN A 6 33.89 -1.36 -7.04
C ASN A 6 33.44 -0.08 -7.77
N ALA A 7 33.12 -0.15 -9.06
CA ALA A 7 32.63 0.99 -9.82
C ALA A 7 31.29 1.53 -9.30
N PHE A 8 30.47 0.69 -8.67
CA PHE A 8 29.20 1.07 -8.08
C PHE A 8 29.23 1.25 -6.57
N ALA A 9 30.32 0.85 -5.89
CA ALA A 9 30.44 0.92 -4.43
C ALA A 9 30.32 2.36 -3.89
N ASP A 10 30.77 3.35 -4.64
CA ASP A 10 30.70 4.77 -4.28
C ASP A 10 29.48 5.49 -4.89
N TYR A 11 28.69 4.80 -5.72
CA TYR A 11 27.52 5.40 -6.34
C TYR A 11 26.36 5.40 -5.35
N LYS A 12 26.00 6.59 -4.87
CA LYS A 12 24.87 6.78 -3.95
C LYS A 12 23.95 7.84 -4.51
N PHE A 13 22.65 7.55 -4.49
CA PHE A 13 21.66 8.53 -4.85
C PHE A 13 21.55 9.63 -3.81
N ASP A 14 21.38 10.87 -4.26
CA ASP A 14 21.01 11.99 -3.39
C ASP A 14 19.56 11.81 -2.91
N ILE A 15 19.33 12.00 -1.60
CA ILE A 15 18.00 11.81 -0.97
C ILE A 15 16.97 12.72 -1.60
N GLN A 16 17.31 13.99 -1.87
CA GLN A 16 16.35 14.94 -2.43
C GLN A 16 15.98 14.59 -3.88
N GLN A 17 16.94 14.17 -4.67
CA GLN A 17 16.69 13.66 -6.03
C GLN A 17 15.82 12.42 -6.00
N PHE A 18 16.08 11.49 -5.09
CA PHE A 18 15.26 10.30 -4.91
C PHE A 18 13.80 10.66 -4.56
N LYS A 19 13.60 11.54 -3.58
CA LYS A 19 12.26 11.99 -3.19
C LYS A 19 11.53 12.68 -4.36
N ASN A 20 12.22 13.49 -5.14
CA ASN A 20 11.65 14.12 -6.32
C ASN A 20 11.20 13.09 -7.37
N ILE A 21 12.03 12.09 -7.65
CA ILE A 21 11.69 10.99 -8.57
C ILE A 21 10.49 10.22 -8.04
N PHE A 22 10.50 9.86 -6.77
CA PHE A 22 9.40 9.11 -6.14
C PHE A 22 8.09 9.89 -6.18
N ASN A 23 8.11 11.17 -5.84
CA ASN A 23 6.92 12.04 -5.84
C ASN A 23 6.34 12.28 -7.24
N ASN A 24 7.18 12.23 -8.28
CA ASN A 24 6.74 12.38 -9.68
C ASN A 24 6.35 11.06 -10.34
N TYR A 25 6.69 9.92 -9.73
CA TYR A 25 6.33 8.63 -10.28
C TYR A 25 4.83 8.37 -10.15
N LYS A 26 4.23 7.91 -11.25
CA LYS A 26 2.81 7.54 -11.28
C LYS A 26 2.64 6.06 -10.95
N PHE A 27 2.20 5.77 -9.74
CA PHE A 27 2.00 4.40 -9.24
C PHE A 27 0.68 3.79 -9.75
N PHE A 28 0.52 3.70 -11.07
CA PHE A 28 -0.64 3.02 -11.65
C PHE A 28 -0.63 1.52 -11.37
N ASN A 29 -1.83 0.92 -11.26
CA ASN A 29 -1.98 -0.50 -10.95
C ASN A 29 -1.26 -1.43 -11.95
N GLY A 30 -1.22 -1.06 -13.23
CA GLY A 30 -0.56 -1.84 -14.28
C GLY A 30 0.98 -1.82 -14.23
N ARG A 31 1.57 -1.00 -13.37
CA ARG A 31 3.03 -0.93 -13.24
C ARG A 31 3.52 -1.91 -12.17
N PRO A 32 4.47 -2.80 -12.50
CA PRO A 32 4.99 -3.80 -11.55
C PRO A 32 5.54 -3.17 -10.26
N LEU A 33 6.17 -2.00 -10.35
CA LEU A 33 6.72 -1.29 -9.21
C LEU A 33 5.65 -0.90 -8.18
N THR A 34 4.44 -0.59 -8.60
CA THR A 34 3.33 -0.27 -7.68
C THR A 34 3.05 -1.44 -6.74
N LYS A 35 2.84 -2.62 -7.29
CA LYS A 35 2.58 -3.83 -6.48
C LYS A 35 3.79 -4.21 -5.63
N SER A 36 5.00 -4.07 -6.16
CA SER A 36 6.23 -4.33 -5.40
C SER A 36 6.36 -3.40 -4.19
N MET A 37 6.10 -2.11 -4.35
CA MET A 37 6.19 -1.14 -3.26
C MET A 37 5.18 -1.38 -2.15
N ILE A 38 3.92 -1.62 -2.48
CA ILE A 38 2.89 -1.88 -1.47
C ILE A 38 3.03 -3.27 -0.83
N THR A 39 3.62 -4.23 -1.54
CA THR A 39 3.99 -5.53 -0.96
C THR A 39 5.13 -5.37 0.04
N TRP A 40 6.20 -4.66 -0.36
CA TRP A 40 7.29 -4.34 0.55
C TRP A 40 6.78 -3.61 1.81
N TRP A 41 5.89 -2.64 1.64
CA TRP A 41 5.29 -1.90 2.75
C TRP A 41 4.51 -2.80 3.69
N ALA A 42 3.67 -3.69 3.17
CA ALA A 42 2.90 -4.63 3.99
C ALA A 42 3.82 -5.53 4.83
N TYR A 43 4.89 -6.04 4.22
CA TYR A 43 5.87 -6.90 4.91
C TYR A 43 6.88 -6.14 5.78
N ASN A 44 6.85 -4.82 5.78
CA ASN A 44 7.62 -4.00 6.72
C ASN A 44 6.99 -3.96 8.13
N SER A 45 5.81 -4.49 8.30
CA SER A 45 5.15 -4.66 9.58
C SER A 45 5.69 -5.90 10.31
N ASP A 46 6.16 -5.74 11.55
CA ASP A 46 6.80 -6.82 12.32
C ASP A 46 5.89 -8.03 12.56
N ASP A 47 4.57 -7.80 12.59
CA ASP A 47 3.55 -8.83 12.80
C ASP A 47 2.98 -9.43 11.51
N GLN A 48 3.51 -9.02 10.34
CA GLN A 48 3.07 -9.58 9.06
C GLN A 48 3.71 -10.95 8.81
N GLU A 49 2.89 -11.97 8.80
CA GLU A 49 3.29 -13.30 8.43
C GLU A 49 3.40 -13.48 6.91
N LEU A 50 4.26 -14.41 6.49
CA LEU A 50 4.34 -14.80 5.08
C LEU A 50 3.01 -15.43 4.63
N MET A 51 2.51 -14.95 3.52
CA MET A 51 1.31 -15.51 2.90
C MET A 51 1.67 -16.75 2.08
N SER A 52 0.71 -17.66 1.95
CA SER A 52 0.86 -18.80 1.05
C SER A 52 1.14 -18.34 -0.38
N LEU A 53 2.07 -19.00 -1.06
CA LEU A 53 2.40 -18.74 -2.47
C LEU A 53 1.20 -18.96 -3.41
N GLU A 54 0.23 -19.74 -3.00
CA GLU A 54 -1.01 -19.98 -3.78
C GLU A 54 -2.03 -18.85 -3.63
N THR A 55 -1.82 -17.93 -2.69
CA THR A 55 -2.73 -16.81 -2.46
C THR A 55 -2.62 -15.80 -3.59
N VAL A 56 -3.72 -15.58 -4.31
CA VAL A 56 -3.79 -14.54 -5.33
C VAL A 56 -4.00 -13.18 -4.66
N ILE A 57 -3.06 -12.28 -4.88
CA ILE A 57 -3.04 -10.92 -4.32
C ILE A 57 -3.35 -9.92 -5.42
N GLU A 58 -4.23 -8.98 -5.12
CA GLU A 58 -4.58 -7.84 -5.97
C GLU A 58 -4.28 -6.51 -5.27
N ILE A 59 -4.34 -5.42 -6.03
CA ILE A 59 -4.23 -4.06 -5.50
C ILE A 59 -5.61 -3.60 -5.07
N GLU A 60 -5.73 -3.26 -3.81
CA GLU A 60 -6.90 -2.63 -3.20
C GLU A 60 -6.74 -1.11 -3.21
N HIS A 61 -7.83 -0.40 -3.53
CA HIS A 61 -7.98 1.03 -3.24
C HIS A 61 -8.71 1.18 -1.90
N ILE A 62 -8.01 1.60 -0.86
CA ILE A 62 -8.58 1.75 0.49
C ILE A 62 -9.73 2.76 0.45
N TYR A 63 -9.49 3.95 -0.13
CA TYR A 63 -10.54 4.86 -0.55
C TYR A 63 -10.97 4.48 -1.97
N ALA A 64 -12.21 4.00 -2.14
CA ALA A 64 -12.68 3.44 -3.38
C ALA A 64 -12.83 4.50 -4.49
N ARG A 65 -12.50 4.12 -5.73
CA ARG A 65 -12.71 4.98 -6.92
C ARG A 65 -14.16 5.44 -7.04
N ASN A 66 -15.10 4.52 -6.86
CA ASN A 66 -16.54 4.81 -6.95
C ASN A 66 -17.00 5.79 -5.86
N ARG A 67 -16.38 5.76 -4.69
CA ARG A 67 -16.61 6.74 -3.63
C ARG A 67 -16.28 8.15 -4.09
N PHE A 68 -15.13 8.32 -4.75
CA PHE A 68 -14.75 9.63 -5.31
C PHE A 68 -15.78 10.14 -6.33
N GLU A 69 -16.23 9.26 -7.23
CA GLU A 69 -17.20 9.64 -8.27
C GLU A 69 -18.55 10.07 -7.70
N LYS A 70 -18.96 9.48 -6.56
CA LYS A 70 -20.22 9.83 -5.90
C LYS A 70 -20.14 10.99 -4.94
N GLU A 71 -19.05 11.10 -4.18
CA GLU A 71 -18.94 12.03 -3.05
C GLU A 71 -18.04 13.23 -3.36
N HIS A 72 -17.10 13.11 -4.31
CA HIS A 72 -16.10 14.15 -4.61
C HIS A 72 -15.38 14.68 -3.36
N SER A 73 -15.12 13.79 -2.39
CA SER A 73 -14.59 14.17 -1.08
C SER A 73 -13.06 14.20 -1.00
N LEU A 74 -12.37 14.12 -2.14
CA LEU A 74 -10.94 14.38 -2.28
C LEU A 74 -10.75 15.65 -3.12
N THR A 75 -9.64 16.35 -2.92
CA THR A 75 -9.34 17.60 -3.64
C THR A 75 -9.05 17.36 -5.13
N SER A 76 -8.59 16.17 -5.50
CA SER A 76 -8.39 15.79 -6.88
C SER A 76 -8.55 14.29 -7.12
N LYS A 77 -8.84 13.89 -8.36
CA LYS A 77 -8.96 12.49 -8.77
C LYS A 77 -7.62 11.74 -8.69
N GLU A 78 -6.51 12.43 -8.87
CA GLU A 78 -5.17 11.85 -8.83
C GLU A 78 -4.86 11.25 -7.45
N ILE A 79 -5.46 11.78 -6.39
CA ILE A 79 -5.28 11.28 -5.02
C ILE A 79 -5.81 9.85 -4.88
N VAL A 80 -6.85 9.48 -5.61
CA VAL A 80 -7.34 8.10 -5.64
C VAL A 80 -6.24 7.12 -6.09
N GLU A 81 -5.38 7.56 -7.00
CA GLU A 81 -4.29 6.77 -7.55
C GLU A 81 -2.97 6.90 -6.77
N SER A 82 -2.96 7.67 -5.69
CA SER A 82 -1.79 7.78 -4.80
C SER A 82 -1.38 6.41 -4.25
N LEU A 83 -0.06 6.20 -4.14
CA LEU A 83 0.48 5.01 -3.47
C LEU A 83 -0.04 4.88 -2.03
N GLY A 84 -0.28 6.02 -1.35
CA GLY A 84 -0.88 6.05 -0.02
C GLY A 84 -2.29 5.48 0.07
N ASN A 85 -3.00 5.41 -1.07
CA ASN A 85 -4.33 4.82 -1.16
C ASN A 85 -4.35 3.35 -1.60
N LYS A 86 -3.19 2.76 -1.87
CA LYS A 86 -3.10 1.40 -2.40
C LYS A 86 -2.50 0.43 -1.39
N ALA A 87 -3.08 -0.75 -1.30
CA ALA A 87 -2.59 -1.85 -0.46
C ALA A 87 -2.68 -3.17 -1.23
N ILE A 88 -1.94 -4.17 -0.78
CA ILE A 88 -2.19 -5.54 -1.25
C ILE A 88 -3.35 -6.14 -0.47
N LEU A 89 -4.16 -6.92 -1.16
CA LEU A 89 -5.30 -7.62 -0.56
C LEU A 89 -5.55 -8.93 -1.29
N GLU A 90 -5.95 -9.97 -0.55
CA GLU A 90 -6.34 -11.24 -1.14
C GLU A 90 -7.54 -11.02 -2.10
N LYS A 91 -7.43 -11.57 -3.31
CA LYS A 91 -8.45 -11.40 -4.38
C LYS A 91 -9.88 -11.67 -3.90
N ARG A 92 -10.09 -12.75 -3.13
CA ARG A 92 -11.43 -13.11 -2.65
C ARG A 92 -12.02 -12.06 -1.72
N ILE A 93 -11.19 -11.40 -0.92
CA ILE A 93 -11.60 -10.33 -0.02
C ILE A 93 -11.79 -9.04 -0.81
N ASN A 94 -10.89 -8.74 -1.73
CA ASN A 94 -10.98 -7.57 -2.60
C ASN A 94 -12.30 -7.53 -3.39
N ILE A 95 -12.70 -8.66 -3.98
CA ILE A 95 -13.99 -8.79 -4.69
C ILE A 95 -15.16 -8.50 -3.75
N ARG A 96 -15.14 -8.98 -2.50
CA ARG A 96 -16.21 -8.74 -1.52
C ARG A 96 -16.23 -7.32 -0.99
N ALA A 97 -15.07 -6.72 -0.76
CA ALA A 97 -14.94 -5.33 -0.31
C ALA A 97 -15.40 -4.33 -1.38
N SER A 98 -15.14 -4.67 -2.66
CA SER A 98 -15.60 -3.90 -3.83
C SER A 98 -15.37 -2.39 -3.70
N ASP A 99 -16.34 -1.58 -4.09
CA ASP A 99 -16.31 -0.10 -4.08
C ASP A 99 -17.00 0.51 -2.85
N TYR A 100 -17.11 -0.24 -1.77
CA TYR A 100 -17.75 0.25 -0.55
C TYR A 100 -16.94 1.35 0.12
N ARG A 101 -17.61 2.15 0.93
CA ARG A 101 -16.96 3.10 1.83
C ARG A 101 -16.08 2.36 2.83
N PHE A 102 -15.08 3.04 3.37
CA PHE A 102 -14.12 2.41 4.30
C PHE A 102 -14.80 1.75 5.50
N GLU A 103 -15.81 2.39 6.08
CA GLU A 103 -16.59 1.81 7.17
C GLU A 103 -17.25 0.47 6.81
N ASP A 104 -17.69 0.30 5.56
CA ASP A 104 -18.25 -0.96 5.08
C ASP A 104 -17.15 -1.99 4.76
N LYS A 105 -16.01 -1.55 4.22
CA LYS A 105 -14.86 -2.41 3.95
C LYS A 105 -14.26 -3.04 5.20
N LYS A 106 -14.34 -2.37 6.35
CA LYS A 106 -13.81 -2.85 7.63
C LYS A 106 -14.29 -4.26 7.98
N LYS A 107 -15.56 -4.57 7.74
CA LYS A 107 -16.07 -5.94 8.00
C LYS A 107 -15.39 -6.98 7.13
N TYR A 108 -15.07 -6.64 5.87
CA TYR A 108 -14.39 -7.56 4.96
C TYR A 108 -12.92 -7.75 5.34
N TYR A 109 -12.26 -6.69 5.81
CA TYR A 109 -10.90 -6.80 6.33
C TYR A 109 -10.84 -7.61 7.63
N ASN A 110 -11.80 -7.44 8.52
CA ASN A 110 -11.84 -8.13 9.82
C ASN A 110 -12.43 -9.55 9.75
N GLY A 111 -13.15 -9.89 8.68
CA GLY A 111 -13.99 -11.08 8.63
C GLY A 111 -15.38 -10.86 9.26
N TYR A 112 -16.31 -11.71 8.93
CA TYR A 112 -17.69 -11.58 9.40
C TYR A 112 -18.44 -12.91 9.36
N GLU A 113 -19.50 -13.02 10.16
CA GLU A 113 -20.38 -14.18 10.19
C GLU A 113 -21.42 -14.12 9.07
N THR A 114 -21.76 -15.28 8.53
CA THR A 114 -22.89 -15.46 7.61
C THR A 114 -23.71 -16.68 8.02
N PRO A 115 -24.98 -16.80 7.52
CA PRO A 115 -25.78 -18.01 7.78
C PRO A 115 -25.14 -19.32 7.30
N ARG A 116 -24.17 -19.22 6.38
CA ARG A 116 -23.40 -20.37 5.84
C ARG A 116 -22.05 -20.56 6.54
N GLY A 117 -21.82 -19.87 7.65
CA GLY A 117 -20.59 -19.90 8.42
C GLY A 117 -19.72 -18.63 8.25
N PRO A 118 -18.58 -18.57 8.97
CA PRO A 118 -17.72 -17.41 8.99
C PRO A 118 -17.02 -17.16 7.66
N LYS A 119 -16.83 -15.89 7.33
CA LYS A 119 -15.96 -15.42 6.25
C LYS A 119 -14.69 -14.85 6.86
N ALA A 120 -13.55 -15.45 6.55
CA ALA A 120 -12.26 -15.00 7.04
C ALA A 120 -11.95 -13.58 6.55
N GLY A 121 -11.33 -12.79 7.43
CA GLY A 121 -10.75 -11.49 7.11
C GLY A 121 -9.39 -11.62 6.41
N THR A 122 -8.78 -10.47 6.16
CA THR A 122 -7.46 -10.41 5.53
C THR A 122 -6.36 -10.85 6.49
N LYS A 123 -5.31 -11.45 5.92
CA LYS A 123 -4.03 -11.70 6.61
C LYS A 123 -3.07 -10.50 6.48
N ILE A 124 -3.44 -9.46 5.78
CA ILE A 124 -2.65 -8.23 5.65
C ILE A 124 -2.83 -7.38 6.90
N ARG A 125 -1.82 -7.38 7.77
CA ARG A 125 -1.88 -6.74 9.09
C ARG A 125 -2.09 -5.25 9.02
N GLU A 126 -1.49 -4.55 8.07
CA GLU A 126 -1.71 -3.11 7.94
C GLU A 126 -3.19 -2.76 7.72
N LEU A 127 -3.94 -3.56 6.96
CA LEU A 127 -5.36 -3.32 6.71
C LEU A 127 -6.23 -3.59 7.94
N THR A 128 -5.93 -4.64 8.71
CA THR A 128 -6.62 -4.89 9.98
C THR A 128 -6.31 -3.80 11.01
N ASN A 129 -5.07 -3.30 11.03
CA ASN A 129 -4.67 -2.21 11.91
C ASN A 129 -5.36 -0.88 11.51
N LEU A 130 -5.43 -0.57 10.22
CA LEU A 130 -6.20 0.59 9.73
C LEU A 130 -7.68 0.48 10.08
N ALA A 131 -8.28 -0.70 9.93
CA ALA A 131 -9.67 -0.95 10.29
C ALA A 131 -9.92 -0.77 11.80
N ALA A 132 -8.95 -1.11 12.65
CA ALA A 132 -9.05 -0.96 14.10
C ALA A 132 -8.87 0.49 14.56
N SER A 133 -8.00 1.26 13.89
CA SER A 133 -7.61 2.62 14.34
C SER A 133 -8.40 3.74 13.66
N ASN A 134 -9.06 3.48 12.55
CA ASN A 134 -9.75 4.49 11.76
C ASN A 134 -11.26 4.24 11.67
N THR A 135 -12.07 5.27 11.87
CA THR A 135 -13.51 5.24 11.57
C THR A 135 -13.77 5.43 10.08
N ASP A 136 -12.96 6.24 9.43
CA ASP A 136 -12.99 6.48 7.99
C ASP A 136 -11.55 6.56 7.46
N PHE A 137 -11.40 6.54 6.13
CA PHE A 137 -10.13 6.72 5.44
C PHE A 137 -10.28 7.87 4.46
N LYS A 138 -9.60 8.99 4.75
CA LYS A 138 -9.76 10.27 4.07
C LYS A 138 -8.47 10.68 3.37
N GLU A 139 -8.50 11.83 2.70
CA GLU A 139 -7.33 12.40 2.03
C GLU A 139 -6.13 12.56 2.98
N SER A 140 -6.36 13.06 4.19
CA SER A 140 -5.30 13.19 5.20
C SER A 140 -4.67 11.84 5.59
N ASP A 141 -5.45 10.76 5.59
CA ASP A 141 -4.94 9.40 5.87
C ASP A 141 -4.13 8.87 4.68
N ILE A 142 -4.57 9.16 3.46
CA ILE A 142 -3.85 8.83 2.22
C ILE A 142 -2.48 9.52 2.22
N GLU A 143 -2.45 10.82 2.50
CA GLU A 143 -1.21 11.61 2.55
C GLU A 143 -0.26 11.13 3.65
N ALA A 144 -0.78 10.90 4.86
CA ALA A 144 0.01 10.41 5.97
C ALA A 144 0.61 9.04 5.66
N ARG A 145 -0.18 8.13 5.07
CA ARG A 145 0.30 6.80 4.68
C ARG A 145 1.33 6.88 3.55
N TYR A 146 1.13 7.75 2.55
CA TYR A 146 2.11 7.99 1.50
C TYR A 146 3.46 8.44 2.08
N ASN A 147 3.45 9.41 2.98
CA ASN A 147 4.65 9.91 3.63
C ASN A 147 5.33 8.83 4.49
N SER A 148 4.57 8.00 5.17
CA SER A 148 5.11 6.87 5.94
C SER A 148 5.81 5.85 5.04
N ILE A 149 5.23 5.52 3.89
CA ILE A 149 5.83 4.61 2.90
C ILE A 149 7.14 5.21 2.37
N LEU A 150 7.11 6.48 1.92
CA LEU A 150 8.29 7.17 1.39
C LEU A 150 9.41 7.25 2.43
N ASN A 151 9.12 7.71 3.64
CA ASN A 151 10.12 7.86 4.69
C ASN A 151 10.71 6.52 5.13
N SER A 152 9.89 5.49 5.27
CA SER A 152 10.37 4.14 5.60
C SER A 152 11.24 3.57 4.49
N PHE A 153 10.90 3.84 3.22
CA PHE A 153 11.71 3.39 2.10
C PHE A 153 13.05 4.14 2.01
N VAL A 154 13.06 5.45 2.28
CA VAL A 154 14.32 6.22 2.41
C VAL A 154 15.19 5.65 3.52
N ASP A 155 14.62 5.33 4.69
CA ASP A 155 15.35 4.71 5.80
C ASP A 155 15.92 3.34 5.42
N TYR A 156 15.15 2.53 4.69
CA TYR A 156 15.62 1.26 4.13
C TYR A 156 16.80 1.44 3.18
N LEU A 157 16.73 2.42 2.28
CA LEU A 157 17.83 2.72 1.35
C LEU A 157 19.08 3.21 2.08
N LYS A 158 18.93 4.04 3.11
CA LYS A 158 20.04 4.49 3.96
C LYS A 158 20.69 3.32 4.70
N SER A 159 19.90 2.45 5.30
CA SER A 159 20.38 1.27 6.03
C SER A 159 21.14 0.28 5.15
N ASN A 160 20.86 0.28 3.85
CA ASN A 160 21.55 -0.53 2.84
C ASN A 160 22.61 0.25 2.07
N GLU A 161 22.95 1.46 2.53
CA GLU A 161 23.98 2.33 1.94
C GLU A 161 23.74 2.68 0.47
N LEU A 162 22.48 2.70 0.02
CA LEU A 162 22.09 3.00 -1.36
C LEU A 162 21.82 4.49 -1.62
N ILE A 163 21.73 5.28 -0.56
CA ILE A 163 21.40 6.71 -0.61
C ILE A 163 22.26 7.49 0.38
N LYS A 164 22.57 8.75 0.06
CA LYS A 164 23.31 9.70 0.90
C LYS A 164 22.40 10.67 1.62
#